data_3a8a4846d8fb75c0c8c34f59f5d6dc57
#
_entry.id   3a8a4846d8fb75c0c8c34f59f5d6dc57
#
_cell.length_a   1.000
_cell.length_b   1.000
_cell.length_c   1.000
_cell.angle_alpha   90.00
_cell.angle_beta   90.00
_cell.angle_gamma   90.00
#
_symmetry.space_group_name_H-M   'P 1'
#
loop_
_entity.id
_entity.type
_entity.pdbx_description
1 polymer ?
#
loop_
_entity_poly.entity_id
_entity_poly.type
_entity_poly.pdbx_seq_one_letter_code
_entity_poly.pdbx_strand_id
1 'polypeptide(L)'
;SPVEEFNYSYADFLEDKICFIGKDMQSYGINENPHFYLTDYEGHTMEKISRDDFNFSIWNSISSDCRYGSLSTMKSNGEYLYVVTTEGDSSFINRIDIRGRMEKLTNKKGSIDDLDIYEEKINFIGLRSLKLQELYSLKDKNEKQLTFFNEWVMKEKTLSIPEKLTVKTEDETLIEGWVMKPIGFKQGET
;
A
#
# COMPACT_ATOMS: atom_id res chain seq x y z
N SER A 1 12.41 -24.75 4.74
CA SER A 1 12.65 -23.35 5.12
C SER A 1 14.10 -23.18 5.56
N PRO A 2 14.84 -22.19 5.07
CA PRO A 2 16.23 -21.96 5.49
C PRO A 2 16.36 -21.43 6.93
N VAL A 3 15.25 -20.99 7.55
CA VAL A 3 15.21 -20.42 8.90
C VAL A 3 14.00 -20.98 9.65
N GLU A 4 14.23 -21.47 10.87
CA GLU A 4 13.17 -21.79 11.82
C GLU A 4 12.53 -20.48 12.32
N GLU A 5 11.22 -20.46 12.53
CA GLU A 5 10.48 -19.28 13.02
C GLU A 5 10.46 -18.07 12.06
N PHE A 6 10.40 -18.30 10.76
CA PHE A 6 10.24 -17.26 9.76
C PHE A 6 8.82 -17.23 9.19
N ASN A 7 8.21 -16.05 9.15
CA ASN A 7 6.87 -15.87 8.60
C ASN A 7 6.95 -15.40 7.15
N TYR A 8 6.52 -16.26 6.23
CA TYR A 8 6.46 -16.01 4.80
C TYR A 8 5.04 -15.55 4.40
N SER A 9 4.94 -14.54 3.58
CA SER A 9 3.64 -13.98 3.20
C SER A 9 3.37 -13.93 1.70
N TYR A 10 4.40 -13.94 0.87
CA TYR A 10 4.29 -13.90 -0.58
C TYR A 10 5.57 -14.38 -1.23
N ALA A 11 5.48 -15.00 -2.41
CA ALA A 11 6.63 -15.34 -3.25
C ALA A 11 6.26 -15.26 -4.73
N ASP A 12 7.18 -14.82 -5.56
CA ASP A 12 7.05 -14.79 -7.01
C ASP A 12 8.43 -14.80 -7.67
N PHE A 13 8.46 -15.08 -8.97
CA PHE A 13 9.69 -15.04 -9.74
C PHE A 13 10.13 -13.60 -10.01
N LEU A 14 11.43 -13.36 -9.89
CA LEU A 14 12.08 -12.09 -10.18
C LEU A 14 13.42 -12.38 -10.87
N GLU A 15 13.48 -12.15 -12.18
CA GLU A 15 14.58 -12.59 -13.05
C GLU A 15 14.85 -14.10 -12.88
N ASP A 16 16.05 -14.50 -12.51
CA ASP A 16 16.48 -15.87 -12.30
C ASP A 16 16.39 -16.35 -10.83
N LYS A 17 15.63 -15.65 -10.00
CA LYS A 17 15.46 -15.92 -8.57
C LYS A 17 14.02 -15.95 -8.14
N ILE A 18 13.79 -16.38 -6.92
CA ILE A 18 12.51 -16.21 -6.22
C ILE A 18 12.65 -15.03 -5.27
N CYS A 19 11.83 -14.01 -5.48
CA CYS A 19 11.64 -12.93 -4.51
C CYS A 19 10.50 -13.31 -3.57
N PHE A 20 10.74 -13.23 -2.28
CA PHE A 20 9.70 -13.47 -1.29
C PHE A 20 9.65 -12.37 -0.24
N ILE A 21 8.50 -12.26 0.39
CA ILE A 21 8.24 -11.31 1.45
C ILE A 21 8.06 -12.07 2.75
N GLY A 22 8.74 -11.63 3.79
CA GLY A 22 8.65 -12.26 5.08
C GLY A 22 9.32 -11.48 6.20
N LYS A 23 9.28 -12.05 7.39
CA LYS A 23 9.86 -11.48 8.62
C LYS A 23 10.37 -12.58 9.54
N ASP A 24 11.47 -12.30 10.23
CA ASP A 24 12.08 -13.25 11.18
C ASP A 24 11.46 -13.18 12.58
N MET A 25 10.62 -12.20 12.84
CA MET A 25 9.90 -11.98 14.09
C MET A 25 10.79 -11.81 15.35
N GLN A 26 12.08 -11.49 15.17
CA GLN A 26 13.03 -11.43 16.30
C GLN A 26 12.95 -10.11 17.07
N SER A 27 12.64 -8.99 16.41
CA SER A 27 12.66 -7.68 17.05
C SER A 27 11.31 -7.30 17.65
N TYR A 28 10.22 -7.47 16.91
CA TYR A 28 8.87 -7.05 17.29
C TYR A 28 7.82 -8.18 17.18
N GLY A 29 8.26 -9.41 16.99
CA GLY A 29 7.40 -10.57 16.85
C GLY A 29 6.44 -10.43 15.66
N ILE A 30 5.18 -10.78 15.87
CA ILE A 30 4.14 -10.70 14.83
C ILE A 30 3.91 -9.26 14.30
N ASN A 31 4.28 -8.24 15.05
CA ASN A 31 4.09 -6.83 14.69
C ASN A 31 5.25 -6.26 13.87
N GLU A 32 6.28 -7.06 13.59
CA GLU A 32 7.39 -6.66 12.75
C GLU A 32 6.94 -6.43 11.31
N ASN A 33 7.42 -5.36 10.69
CA ASN A 33 7.17 -5.12 9.27
C ASN A 33 7.95 -6.14 8.43
N PRO A 34 7.34 -6.71 7.38
CA PRO A 34 8.04 -7.65 6.51
C PRO A 34 9.07 -6.95 5.63
N HIS A 35 10.02 -7.74 5.16
CA HIS A 35 11.09 -7.33 4.26
C HIS A 35 11.08 -8.16 2.97
N PHE A 36 11.84 -7.73 1.98
CA PHE A 36 12.06 -8.47 0.73
C PHE A 36 13.34 -9.27 0.80
N TYR A 37 13.24 -10.50 0.34
CA TYR A 37 14.34 -11.46 0.29
C TYR A 37 14.42 -12.13 -1.07
N LEU A 38 15.62 -12.56 -1.45
CA LEU A 38 15.85 -13.43 -2.61
C LEU A 38 16.32 -14.81 -2.16
N THR A 39 15.94 -15.82 -2.93
CA THR A 39 16.49 -17.17 -2.82
C THR A 39 16.70 -17.75 -4.22
N ASP A 40 17.57 -18.78 -4.32
CA ASP A 40 17.64 -19.62 -5.50
C ASP A 40 16.41 -20.52 -5.62
N TYR A 41 16.28 -21.24 -6.75
CA TYR A 41 15.13 -22.13 -6.99
C TYR A 41 15.07 -23.32 -6.03
N GLU A 42 16.20 -23.72 -5.47
CA GLU A 42 16.30 -24.81 -4.52
C GLU A 42 16.08 -24.38 -3.08
N GLY A 43 16.06 -23.07 -2.82
CA GLY A 43 15.87 -22.51 -1.48
C GLY A 43 17.09 -22.64 -0.57
N HIS A 44 18.29 -22.79 -1.15
CA HIS A 44 19.55 -22.93 -0.39
C HIS A 44 20.10 -21.61 0.12
N THR A 45 19.76 -20.52 -0.54
CA THR A 45 20.26 -19.17 -0.20
C THR A 45 19.11 -18.32 0.34
N MET A 46 19.45 -17.34 1.19
CA MET A 46 18.51 -16.32 1.62
C MET A 46 19.26 -15.00 1.76
N GLU A 47 18.87 -14.02 0.95
CA GLU A 47 19.46 -12.69 0.94
C GLU A 47 18.38 -11.63 1.16
N LYS A 48 18.52 -10.82 2.21
CA LYS A 48 17.64 -9.65 2.43
C LYS A 48 18.06 -8.55 1.45
N ILE A 49 17.14 -8.12 0.58
CA ILE A 49 17.40 -7.08 -0.41
C ILE A 49 16.77 -5.73 -0.07
N SER A 50 15.79 -5.68 0.83
CA SER A 50 15.28 -4.41 1.33
C SER A 50 16.29 -3.72 2.22
N ARG A 51 16.38 -2.39 2.12
CA ARG A 51 17.23 -1.56 2.96
C ARG A 51 16.81 -1.66 4.42
N ASP A 52 17.75 -1.41 5.34
CA ASP A 52 17.47 -1.48 6.79
C ASP A 52 16.52 -0.37 7.27
N ASP A 53 16.49 0.77 6.56
CA ASP A 53 15.54 1.86 6.82
C ASP A 53 14.16 1.64 6.19
N PHE A 54 13.94 0.52 5.49
CA PHE A 54 12.64 0.14 4.98
C PHE A 54 11.73 -0.27 6.15
N ASN A 55 10.77 0.56 6.46
CA ASN A 55 9.85 0.36 7.59
C ASN A 55 8.40 0.70 7.18
N PHE A 56 7.91 0.05 6.13
CA PHE A 56 6.55 0.22 5.65
C PHE A 56 5.78 -1.10 5.70
N SER A 57 4.49 -1.01 5.94
CA SER A 57 3.61 -2.15 5.71
C SER A 57 3.55 -2.47 4.21
N ILE A 58 3.86 -3.72 3.82
CA ILE A 58 3.78 -4.20 2.43
C ILE A 58 2.38 -4.74 2.16
N TRP A 59 1.38 -3.92 2.44
CA TRP A 59 -0.04 -4.15 2.13
C TRP A 59 -0.76 -2.84 2.00
N ASN A 60 -2.01 -2.91 1.52
CA ASN A 60 -2.96 -1.84 1.76
C ASN A 60 -3.60 -2.02 3.15
N SER A 61 -3.08 -1.30 4.14
CA SER A 61 -3.64 -1.24 5.50
C SER A 61 -4.77 -0.21 5.65
N ILE A 62 -5.07 0.55 4.58
CA ILE A 62 -6.17 1.52 4.58
C ILE A 62 -7.47 0.74 4.43
N SER A 63 -8.30 0.79 5.46
CA SER A 63 -9.60 0.11 5.46
C SER A 63 -10.67 0.95 4.78
N SER A 64 -11.53 0.30 4.03
CA SER A 64 -12.75 0.86 3.48
C SER A 64 -13.86 -0.19 3.58
N ASP A 65 -15.05 0.22 3.99
CA ASP A 65 -16.26 -0.61 4.00
C ASP A 65 -16.81 -0.89 2.59
N CYS A 66 -16.31 -0.18 1.59
CA CYS A 66 -16.65 -0.37 0.18
C CYS A 66 -15.70 -1.34 -0.56
N ARG A 67 -14.90 -2.12 0.15
CA ARG A 67 -13.97 -3.09 -0.44
C ARG A 67 -14.66 -4.42 -0.73
N TYR A 68 -14.49 -4.95 -1.93
CA TYR A 68 -15.10 -6.20 -2.37
C TYR A 68 -14.07 -7.21 -2.86
N GLY A 69 -14.27 -8.46 -2.50
CA GLY A 69 -13.57 -9.61 -3.05
C GLY A 69 -12.14 -9.81 -2.55
N SER A 70 -11.45 -10.75 -3.18
CA SER A 70 -10.03 -11.01 -2.97
C SER A 70 -9.21 -10.04 -3.83
N LEU A 71 -8.30 -9.33 -3.19
CA LEU A 71 -7.54 -8.27 -3.81
C LEU A 71 -6.09 -8.69 -3.94
N SER A 72 -5.49 -8.39 -5.10
CA SER A 72 -4.06 -8.60 -5.33
C SER A 72 -3.33 -7.27 -5.18
N THR A 73 -2.49 -7.18 -4.15
CA THR A 73 -1.66 -6.00 -3.89
C THR A 73 -0.20 -6.20 -4.29
N MET A 74 0.10 -7.30 -4.96
CA MET A 74 1.44 -7.70 -5.39
C MET A 74 1.38 -8.41 -6.72
N LYS A 75 2.30 -8.08 -7.63
CA LYS A 75 2.45 -8.70 -8.96
C LYS A 75 3.90 -8.58 -9.42
N SER A 76 4.44 -9.65 -9.99
CA SER A 76 5.71 -9.60 -10.71
C SER A 76 5.46 -9.55 -12.23
N ASN A 77 6.31 -8.82 -12.95
CA ASN A 77 6.42 -8.91 -14.40
C ASN A 77 7.72 -9.63 -14.84
N GLY A 78 8.43 -10.24 -13.90
CA GLY A 78 9.71 -10.91 -14.12
C GLY A 78 10.93 -10.00 -13.90
N GLU A 79 10.85 -8.72 -14.20
CA GLU A 79 11.93 -7.73 -14.00
C GLU A 79 11.78 -6.98 -12.68
N TYR A 80 10.53 -6.67 -12.30
CA TYR A 80 10.19 -5.97 -11.06
C TYR A 80 9.10 -6.71 -10.31
N LEU A 81 9.17 -6.68 -8.99
CA LEU A 81 8.03 -6.96 -8.13
C LEU A 81 7.35 -5.63 -7.78
N TYR A 82 6.08 -5.53 -8.13
CA TYR A 82 5.21 -4.40 -7.81
C TYR A 82 4.42 -4.72 -6.56
N VAL A 83 4.39 -3.78 -5.64
CA VAL A 83 3.74 -3.96 -4.34
C VAL A 83 2.99 -2.71 -3.93
N VAL A 84 1.91 -2.90 -3.18
CA VAL A 84 1.26 -1.80 -2.47
C VAL A 84 1.88 -1.68 -1.09
N THR A 85 2.31 -0.49 -0.72
CA THR A 85 2.74 -0.17 0.64
C THR A 85 1.81 0.84 1.28
N THR A 86 1.68 0.81 2.60
CA THR A 86 0.98 1.84 3.36
C THR A 86 1.99 2.75 4.04
N GLU A 87 1.84 4.04 3.81
CA GLU A 87 2.64 5.09 4.43
C GLU A 87 1.68 6.14 5.05
N GLY A 88 1.65 6.19 6.38
CA GLY A 88 0.72 7.06 7.10
C GLY A 88 -0.75 6.76 6.78
N ASP A 89 -1.44 7.71 6.19
CA ASP A 89 -2.87 7.67 5.89
C ASP A 89 -3.21 7.19 4.46
N SER A 90 -2.24 6.69 3.71
CA SER A 90 -2.45 6.39 2.30
C SER A 90 -1.64 5.18 1.84
N SER A 91 -2.10 4.53 0.79
CA SER A 91 -1.36 3.45 0.15
C SER A 91 -0.85 3.84 -1.24
N PHE A 92 0.30 3.27 -1.60
CA PHE A 92 1.05 3.62 -2.79
C PHE A 92 1.56 2.37 -3.51
N ILE A 93 1.62 2.44 -4.84
CA ILE A 93 2.30 1.42 -5.65
C ILE A 93 3.79 1.76 -5.67
N ASN A 94 4.59 0.77 -5.33
CA ASN A 94 6.04 0.76 -5.48
C ASN A 94 6.45 -0.43 -6.36
N ARG A 95 7.65 -0.36 -6.93
CA ARG A 95 8.30 -1.53 -7.53
C ARG A 95 9.69 -1.69 -6.94
N ILE A 96 10.14 -2.93 -6.85
CA ILE A 96 11.48 -3.29 -6.39
C ILE A 96 12.13 -4.19 -7.44
N ASP A 97 13.42 -3.95 -7.72
CA ASP A 97 14.21 -4.80 -8.61
C ASP A 97 15.03 -5.83 -7.80
N ILE A 98 15.69 -6.75 -8.52
CA ILE A 98 16.51 -7.81 -7.93
C ILE A 98 17.68 -7.28 -7.06
N ARG A 99 18.05 -6.01 -7.21
CA ARG A 99 19.08 -5.33 -6.40
C ARG A 99 18.51 -4.62 -5.17
N GLY A 100 17.24 -4.78 -4.90
CA GLY A 100 16.56 -4.13 -3.79
C GLY A 100 16.32 -2.63 -3.98
N ARG A 101 16.47 -2.09 -5.20
CA ARG A 101 16.16 -0.68 -5.48
C ARG A 101 14.67 -0.51 -5.60
N MET A 102 14.11 0.22 -4.64
CA MET A 102 12.68 0.51 -4.61
C MET A 102 12.39 1.86 -5.25
N GLU A 103 11.36 1.90 -6.08
CA GLU A 103 10.85 3.10 -6.72
C GLU A 103 9.36 3.26 -6.44
N LYS A 104 8.98 4.43 -5.91
CA LYS A 104 7.59 4.83 -5.72
C LYS A 104 6.99 5.31 -7.03
N LEU A 105 5.88 4.71 -7.43
CA LEU A 105 5.24 4.96 -8.72
C LEU A 105 4.02 5.88 -8.61
N THR A 106 3.34 5.90 -7.46
CA THR A 106 2.18 6.75 -7.20
C THR A 106 2.43 7.70 -6.05
N ASN A 107 1.86 8.91 -6.09
CA ASN A 107 2.05 9.93 -5.06
C ASN A 107 0.73 10.53 -4.54
N LYS A 108 -0.40 10.22 -5.17
CA LYS A 108 -1.69 10.74 -4.73
C LYS A 108 -2.19 9.99 -3.51
N LYS A 109 -2.68 10.73 -2.53
CA LYS A 109 -3.29 10.16 -1.32
C LYS A 109 -4.56 9.39 -1.62
N GLY A 110 -4.82 8.37 -0.81
CA GLY A 110 -5.97 7.52 -0.88
C GLY A 110 -5.63 6.05 -0.70
N SER A 111 -6.49 5.16 -1.16
CA SER A 111 -6.31 3.71 -1.09
C SER A 111 -6.04 3.14 -2.47
N ILE A 112 -5.19 2.12 -2.53
CA ILE A 112 -5.00 1.23 -3.68
C ILE A 112 -5.36 -0.17 -3.21
N ASP A 113 -6.46 -0.69 -3.74
CA ASP A 113 -7.09 -1.90 -3.23
C ASP A 113 -6.70 -3.14 -4.04
N ASP A 114 -6.43 -2.96 -5.32
CA ASP A 114 -6.02 -4.03 -6.24
C ASP A 114 -5.16 -3.46 -7.35
N LEU A 115 -4.28 -4.25 -7.92
CA LEU A 115 -3.47 -3.87 -9.07
C LEU A 115 -3.27 -5.06 -10.02
N ASP A 116 -3.13 -4.73 -11.29
CA ASP A 116 -2.69 -5.67 -12.30
C ASP A 116 -1.75 -5.00 -13.30
N ILE A 117 -0.87 -5.82 -13.90
CA ILE A 117 0.21 -5.34 -14.74
C ILE A 117 0.21 -6.11 -16.04
N TYR A 118 0.30 -5.38 -17.13
CA TYR A 118 0.52 -5.94 -18.45
C TYR A 118 1.61 -5.13 -19.16
N GLU A 119 2.74 -5.75 -19.42
CA GLU A 119 3.95 -5.06 -19.90
C GLU A 119 4.36 -3.95 -18.91
N GLU A 120 4.44 -2.69 -19.38
CA GLU A 120 4.74 -1.52 -18.56
C GLU A 120 3.48 -0.77 -18.09
N LYS A 121 2.29 -1.30 -18.41
CA LYS A 121 1.02 -0.66 -18.04
C LYS A 121 0.54 -1.22 -16.72
N ILE A 122 0.23 -0.36 -15.81
CA ILE A 122 -0.35 -0.71 -14.52
C ILE A 122 -1.78 -0.18 -14.50
N ASN A 123 -2.73 -1.07 -14.17
CA ASN A 123 -4.07 -0.68 -13.81
C ASN A 123 -4.30 -0.99 -12.34
N PHE A 124 -5.07 -0.16 -11.67
CA PHE A 124 -5.37 -0.38 -10.27
C PHE A 124 -6.78 0.09 -9.91
N ILE A 125 -7.37 -0.58 -8.93
CA ILE A 125 -8.60 -0.14 -8.28
C ILE A 125 -8.20 0.61 -7.01
N GLY A 126 -8.79 1.78 -6.82
CA GLY A 126 -8.50 2.56 -5.63
C GLY A 126 -9.44 3.73 -5.48
N LEU A 127 -9.37 4.36 -4.31
CA LEU A 127 -10.09 5.60 -4.06
C LEU A 127 -9.10 6.76 -3.92
N ARG A 128 -9.54 7.91 -4.37
CA ARG A 128 -8.79 9.16 -4.29
C ARG A 128 -9.66 10.22 -3.64
N SER A 129 -9.17 10.86 -2.59
CA SER A 129 -9.93 11.84 -1.81
C SER A 129 -11.18 11.20 -1.17
N LEU A 130 -12.33 11.87 -1.21
CA LEU A 130 -13.61 11.37 -0.70
C LEU A 130 -14.41 10.54 -1.73
N LYS A 131 -13.80 10.21 -2.87
CA LYS A 131 -14.44 9.40 -3.91
C LYS A 131 -14.42 7.93 -3.51
N LEU A 132 -15.42 7.18 -3.96
CA LEU A 132 -15.41 5.72 -3.88
C LEU A 132 -14.44 5.13 -4.91
N GLN A 133 -14.23 3.80 -4.84
CA GLN A 133 -13.32 3.08 -5.73
C GLN A 133 -13.67 3.28 -7.20
N GLU A 134 -12.65 3.52 -7.98
CA GLU A 134 -12.70 3.62 -9.43
C GLU A 134 -11.48 2.90 -10.02
N LEU A 135 -11.55 2.59 -11.30
CA LEU A 135 -10.42 2.05 -12.05
C LEU A 135 -9.51 3.18 -12.53
N TYR A 136 -8.24 3.00 -12.35
CA TYR A 136 -7.18 3.91 -12.78
C TYR A 136 -6.16 3.19 -13.64
N SER A 137 -5.55 3.91 -14.57
CA SER A 137 -4.31 3.51 -15.24
C SER A 137 -3.15 4.37 -14.74
N LEU A 138 -1.98 3.76 -14.67
CA LEU A 138 -0.73 4.42 -14.32
C LEU A 138 0.28 4.20 -15.46
N LYS A 139 0.81 5.28 -15.97
CA LYS A 139 1.92 5.28 -16.94
C LYS A 139 2.85 6.45 -16.64
N ASP A 140 4.15 6.20 -16.61
CA ASP A 140 5.18 7.24 -16.35
C ASP A 140 4.88 8.08 -15.11
N LYS A 141 4.44 7.44 -14.01
CA LYS A 141 3.96 8.06 -12.75
C LYS A 141 2.73 8.97 -12.89
N ASN A 142 2.07 8.95 -14.03
CA ASN A 142 0.84 9.71 -14.26
C ASN A 142 -0.39 8.81 -14.10
N GLU A 143 -1.19 9.10 -13.10
CA GLU A 143 -2.45 8.41 -12.85
C GLU A 143 -3.57 9.04 -13.67
N LYS A 144 -4.33 8.20 -14.39
CA LYS A 144 -5.55 8.59 -15.12
C LYS A 144 -6.72 7.75 -14.62
N GLN A 145 -7.76 8.41 -14.16
CA GLN A 145 -9.04 7.75 -13.85
C GLN A 145 -9.71 7.28 -15.13
N LEU A 146 -10.16 6.03 -15.17
CA LEU A 146 -10.77 5.39 -16.34
C LEU A 146 -12.28 5.23 -16.19
N THR A 147 -12.78 5.08 -14.97
CA THR A 147 -14.20 4.91 -14.69
C THR A 147 -14.75 6.02 -13.80
N PHE A 148 -16.05 6.22 -13.86
CA PHE A 148 -16.75 7.28 -13.15
C PHE A 148 -18.08 6.76 -12.57
N PHE A 149 -18.10 5.51 -12.14
CA PHE A 149 -19.31 4.83 -11.67
C PHE A 149 -19.88 5.45 -10.40
N ASN A 150 -19.03 6.07 -9.58
CA ASN A 150 -19.40 6.59 -8.27
C ASN A 150 -19.54 8.13 -8.23
N GLU A 151 -19.45 8.82 -9.37
CA GLU A 151 -19.58 10.29 -9.40
C GLU A 151 -20.91 10.80 -8.90
N TRP A 152 -21.99 10.02 -9.03
CA TRP A 152 -23.31 10.37 -8.53
C TRP A 152 -23.31 10.66 -7.03
N VAL A 153 -22.46 9.96 -6.24
CA VAL A 153 -22.36 10.17 -4.80
C VAL A 153 -21.97 11.62 -4.50
N MET A 154 -20.97 12.14 -5.21
CA MET A 154 -20.49 13.50 -5.02
C MET A 154 -21.49 14.55 -5.53
N LYS A 155 -22.35 14.17 -6.49
CA LYS A 155 -23.37 15.06 -7.06
C LYS A 155 -24.65 15.13 -6.21
N GLU A 156 -25.04 14.00 -5.61
CA GLU A 156 -26.34 13.84 -4.94
C GLU A 156 -26.24 13.85 -3.41
N LYS A 157 -25.06 13.61 -2.85
CA LYS A 157 -24.86 13.53 -1.40
C LYS A 157 -23.96 14.67 -0.92
N THR A 158 -24.35 15.26 0.19
CA THR A 158 -23.46 16.15 0.95
C THR A 158 -22.63 15.30 1.89
N LEU A 159 -21.30 15.37 1.76
CA LEU A 159 -20.38 14.60 2.58
C LEU A 159 -19.67 15.52 3.58
N SER A 160 -19.50 15.04 4.80
CA SER A 160 -18.60 15.67 5.76
C SER A 160 -17.16 15.41 5.36
N ILE A 161 -16.34 16.46 5.37
CA ILE A 161 -14.91 16.36 5.02
C ILE A 161 -14.14 16.10 6.32
N PRO A 162 -13.40 14.97 6.43
CA PRO A 162 -12.52 14.75 7.58
C PRO A 162 -11.43 15.82 7.68
N GLU A 163 -11.31 16.43 8.84
CA GLU A 163 -10.24 17.39 9.15
C GLU A 163 -9.12 16.68 9.89
N LYS A 164 -7.89 16.81 9.42
CA LYS A 164 -6.74 16.20 10.08
C LYS A 164 -6.45 16.92 11.40
N LEU A 165 -6.31 16.13 12.45
CA LEU A 165 -5.89 16.57 13.78
C LEU A 165 -4.51 15.98 14.07
N THR A 166 -3.59 16.81 14.52
CA THR A 166 -2.28 16.36 14.98
C THR A 166 -2.11 16.76 16.44
N VAL A 167 -1.82 15.79 17.29
CA VAL A 167 -1.56 16.00 18.71
C VAL A 167 -0.13 15.61 19.01
N LYS A 168 0.59 16.47 19.71
CA LYS A 168 1.94 16.19 20.19
C LYS A 168 1.84 15.72 21.63
N THR A 169 2.41 14.54 21.90
CA THR A 169 2.48 13.96 23.25
C THR A 169 3.63 14.55 24.07
N GLU A 170 3.71 14.24 25.36
CA GLU A 170 4.76 14.73 26.27
C GLU A 170 6.17 14.29 25.84
N ASP A 171 6.30 13.12 25.23
CA ASP A 171 7.54 12.58 24.67
C ASP A 171 7.83 13.07 23.23
N GLU A 172 7.12 14.11 22.79
CA GLU A 172 7.23 14.73 21.47
C GLU A 172 6.74 13.87 20.28
N THR A 173 6.17 12.69 20.53
CA THR A 173 5.57 11.85 19.49
C THR A 173 4.35 12.55 18.88
N LEU A 174 4.26 12.56 17.55
CA LEU A 174 3.11 13.10 16.83
C LEU A 174 2.08 12.01 16.60
N ILE A 175 0.89 12.20 17.17
CA ILE A 175 -0.28 11.35 16.91
C ILE A 175 -1.17 12.06 15.92
N GLU A 176 -1.48 11.37 14.82
CA GLU A 176 -2.38 11.86 13.78
C GLU A 176 -3.75 11.19 13.89
N GLY A 177 -4.78 11.99 13.74
CA GLY A 177 -6.18 11.53 13.74
C GLY A 177 -7.03 12.37 12.80
N TRP A 178 -8.30 12.04 12.71
CA TRP A 178 -9.27 12.81 11.92
C TRP A 178 -10.52 13.09 12.72
N VAL A 179 -11.02 14.30 12.57
CA VAL A 179 -12.31 14.72 13.11
C VAL A 179 -13.29 14.85 11.96
N MET A 180 -14.41 14.15 12.06
CA MET A 180 -15.51 14.29 11.12
C MET A 180 -16.65 15.05 11.82
N LYS A 181 -16.86 16.31 11.41
CA LYS A 181 -17.92 17.14 11.94
C LYS A 181 -19.24 16.83 11.25
N PRO A 182 -20.38 16.92 11.93
CA PRO A 182 -21.70 16.81 11.28
C PRO A 182 -21.88 17.83 10.16
N ILE A 183 -22.70 17.48 9.16
CA ILE A 183 -23.06 18.41 8.10
C ILE A 183 -23.78 19.60 8.72
N GLY A 184 -23.35 20.82 8.35
CA GLY A 184 -23.91 22.05 8.89
C GLY A 184 -23.36 22.46 10.26
N PHE A 185 -22.35 21.74 10.78
CA PHE A 185 -21.71 22.11 12.06
C PHE A 185 -21.19 23.54 12.02
N LYS A 186 -21.53 24.31 13.06
CA LYS A 186 -20.98 25.62 13.31
C LYS A 186 -20.30 25.64 14.68
N GLN A 187 -19.12 26.18 14.74
CA GLN A 187 -18.38 26.27 16.00
C GLN A 187 -19.08 27.20 16.98
N GLY A 188 -19.37 26.70 18.20
CA GLY A 188 -20.06 27.45 19.25
C GLY A 188 -21.60 27.32 19.25
N GLU A 189 -22.19 26.57 18.33
CA GLU A 189 -23.60 26.17 18.38
C GLU A 189 -23.69 24.74 18.93
N THR A 190 -24.52 24.51 19.95
CA THR A 190 -24.87 23.21 20.54
C THR A 190 -26.12 22.65 19.90
#